data_8c4970718a700900d9993b458f8d1ec2
#
_entry.id   8c4970718a700900d9993b458f8d1ec2
#
_cell.length_a   1.000
_cell.length_b   1.000
_cell.length_c   1.000
_cell.angle_alpha   90.00
_cell.angle_beta   90.00
_cell.angle_gamma   90.00
#
_symmetry.space_group_name_H-M   'P 1'
#
loop_
_entity.id
_entity.type
_entity.pdbx_description
1 polymer ?
#
loop_
_entity_poly.entity_id
_entity_poly.type
_entity_poly.pdbx_seq_one_letter_code
_entity_poly.pdbx_strand_id
1 'polypeptide(L)'
;MIQLPESLDESLERAGSAPEKQTIKSAISICRSIGKPNLLTEISKERIRRAGKKILEEECNDKWNKDVGFRTLKIDTSNMADIYYTPDALKQDQVDAFIDNIKPDRMPEDLLFQVMLDWGVDLTLSINKQSIQGKEVFFVDGNALAACFDVSGSIDEGFVRELAQQQPLRAVFRDAGYKSSDTKHNVEQIFKLLSPGTEVKCI
;
A
#
# COMPACT_ATOMS: atom_id res chain seq x y z
N MET A 1 -6.53 12.00 9.18
CA MET A 1 -7.85 12.62 8.93
C MET A 1 -8.64 11.68 8.03
N ILE A 2 -9.86 11.34 8.40
CA ILE A 2 -10.78 10.56 7.56
C ILE A 2 -11.76 11.54 6.94
N GLN A 3 -11.96 11.48 5.62
CA GLN A 3 -12.80 12.41 4.86
C GLN A 3 -13.58 11.64 3.80
N LEU A 4 -14.88 11.85 3.75
CA LEU A 4 -15.70 11.32 2.66
C LEU A 4 -15.45 12.11 1.36
N PRO A 5 -15.48 11.46 0.19
CA PRO A 5 -15.29 12.10 -1.10
C PRO A 5 -16.60 12.78 -1.58
N GLU A 6 -17.11 13.72 -0.79
CA GLU A 6 -18.34 14.44 -1.09
C GLU A 6 -18.21 15.27 -2.37
N SER A 7 -19.24 15.24 -3.22
CA SER A 7 -19.34 16.03 -4.44
C SER A 7 -19.61 17.49 -4.10
N LEU A 8 -18.75 18.40 -4.56
CA LEU A 8 -18.96 19.84 -4.40
C LEU A 8 -20.09 20.35 -5.30
N ASP A 9 -20.37 19.68 -6.42
CA ASP A 9 -21.47 20.04 -7.31
C ASP A 9 -22.82 19.74 -6.63
N GLU A 10 -22.97 18.55 -6.03
CA GLU A 10 -24.16 18.22 -5.24
C GLU A 10 -24.31 19.12 -4.00
N SER A 11 -23.21 19.45 -3.34
CA SER A 11 -23.21 20.35 -2.19
C SER A 11 -23.66 21.75 -2.61
N LEU A 12 -23.30 22.21 -3.81
CA LEU A 12 -23.74 23.49 -4.35
C LEU A 12 -25.24 23.55 -4.60
N GLU A 13 -25.83 22.44 -5.06
CA GLU A 13 -27.29 22.32 -5.29
C GLU A 13 -28.07 22.38 -3.95
N ARG A 14 -27.53 21.76 -2.91
CA ARG A 14 -28.14 21.70 -1.58
C ARG A 14 -27.95 22.97 -0.75
N ALA A 15 -27.00 23.82 -1.13
CA ALA A 15 -26.66 25.01 -0.35
C ALA A 15 -27.82 26.01 -0.24
N GLY A 16 -28.17 26.41 0.98
CA GLY A 16 -29.30 27.26 1.27
C GLY A 16 -29.03 28.77 1.22
N SER A 17 -27.76 29.15 1.48
CA SER A 17 -27.39 30.57 1.59
C SER A 17 -26.46 31.05 0.49
N ALA A 18 -26.49 32.34 0.20
CA ALA A 18 -25.59 32.92 -0.80
C ALA A 18 -24.11 32.87 -0.41
N PRO A 19 -23.68 33.08 0.85
CA PRO A 19 -22.29 32.91 1.27
C PRO A 19 -21.79 31.49 1.12
N GLU A 20 -22.64 30.49 1.46
CA GLU A 20 -22.31 29.08 1.33
C GLU A 20 -22.08 28.72 -0.15
N LYS A 21 -23.01 29.11 -1.04
CA LYS A 21 -22.86 28.93 -2.49
C LYS A 21 -21.57 29.53 -3.02
N GLN A 22 -21.21 30.72 -2.55
CA GLN A 22 -19.98 31.37 -2.97
C GLN A 22 -18.73 30.61 -2.53
N THR A 23 -18.72 30.09 -1.31
CA THR A 23 -17.61 29.27 -0.79
C THR A 23 -17.43 28.00 -1.61
N ILE A 24 -18.53 27.27 -1.91
CA ILE A 24 -18.50 26.06 -2.71
C ILE A 24 -18.03 26.34 -4.15
N LYS A 25 -18.53 27.43 -4.76
CA LYS A 25 -18.05 27.84 -6.10
C LYS A 25 -16.56 28.14 -6.13
N SER A 26 -16.04 28.78 -5.09
CA SER A 26 -14.58 29.01 -4.96
C SER A 26 -13.81 27.71 -4.84
N ALA A 27 -14.30 26.74 -4.07
CA ALA A 27 -13.70 25.41 -3.98
C ALA A 27 -13.70 24.66 -5.33
N ILE A 28 -14.82 24.68 -6.06
CA ILE A 28 -14.91 24.11 -7.42
C ILE A 28 -13.90 24.78 -8.36
N SER A 29 -13.78 26.10 -8.30
CA SER A 29 -12.80 26.84 -9.11
C SER A 29 -11.37 26.38 -8.84
N ILE A 30 -11.02 26.13 -7.56
CA ILE A 30 -9.70 25.60 -7.19
C ILE A 30 -9.52 24.19 -7.77
N CYS A 31 -10.47 23.27 -7.61
CA CYS A 31 -10.39 21.93 -8.18
C CYS A 31 -10.14 21.97 -9.69
N ARG A 32 -10.87 22.81 -10.41
CA ARG A 32 -10.71 23.00 -11.86
C ARG A 32 -9.35 23.55 -12.23
N SER A 33 -8.84 24.52 -11.47
CA SER A 33 -7.53 25.13 -11.73
C SER A 33 -6.36 24.16 -11.58
N ILE A 34 -6.51 23.13 -10.75
CA ILE A 34 -5.52 22.08 -10.53
C ILE A 34 -5.80 20.80 -11.34
N GLY A 35 -6.83 20.79 -12.20
CA GLY A 35 -7.21 19.65 -13.03
C GLY A 35 -7.69 18.43 -12.25
N LYS A 36 -8.36 18.63 -11.10
CA LYS A 36 -8.87 17.57 -10.23
C LYS A 36 -10.41 17.54 -10.20
N PRO A 37 -11.01 16.40 -9.85
CA PRO A 37 -12.46 16.28 -9.67
C PRO A 37 -12.98 17.27 -8.61
N ASN A 38 -14.23 17.70 -8.76
CA ASN A 38 -14.90 18.60 -7.81
C ASN A 38 -15.30 17.86 -6.51
N LEU A 39 -14.31 17.40 -5.76
CA LEU A 39 -14.50 16.65 -4.52
C LEU A 39 -13.90 17.39 -3.32
N LEU A 40 -14.57 17.30 -2.17
CA LEU A 40 -14.10 17.90 -0.92
C LEU A 40 -12.71 17.37 -0.51
N THR A 41 -12.43 16.10 -0.79
CA THR A 41 -11.13 15.48 -0.56
C THR A 41 -9.99 16.13 -1.34
N GLU A 42 -10.23 16.61 -2.55
CA GLU A 42 -9.21 17.28 -3.36
C GLU A 42 -8.86 18.68 -2.78
N ILE A 43 -9.87 19.39 -2.25
CA ILE A 43 -9.62 20.63 -1.50
C ILE A 43 -8.78 20.39 -0.24
N SER A 44 -9.08 19.31 0.49
CA SER A 44 -8.31 18.93 1.67
C SER A 44 -6.85 18.62 1.35
N LYS A 45 -6.60 17.84 0.29
CA LYS A 45 -5.24 17.56 -0.20
C LYS A 45 -4.50 18.84 -0.62
N GLU A 46 -5.18 19.73 -1.33
CA GLU A 46 -4.58 20.98 -1.79
C GLU A 46 -4.24 21.92 -0.62
N ARG A 47 -5.08 21.97 0.41
CA ARG A 47 -4.76 22.72 1.63
C ARG A 47 -3.48 22.21 2.31
N ILE A 48 -3.32 20.89 2.41
CA ILE A 48 -2.11 20.27 3.00
C ILE A 48 -0.88 20.65 2.14
N ARG A 49 -0.96 20.54 0.81
CA ARG A 49 0.14 20.91 -0.09
C ARG A 49 0.55 22.38 0.06
N ARG A 50 -0.43 23.27 0.10
CA ARG A 50 -0.16 24.72 0.29
C ARG A 50 0.43 25.01 1.65
N ALA A 51 -0.06 24.37 2.71
CA ALA A 51 0.52 24.51 4.03
C ALA A 51 1.98 24.04 4.07
N GLY A 52 2.27 22.86 3.50
CA GLY A 52 3.64 22.34 3.40
C GLY A 52 4.56 23.30 2.63
N LYS A 53 4.09 23.81 1.48
CA LYS A 53 4.86 24.78 0.69
C LYS A 53 5.17 26.04 1.50
N LYS A 54 4.18 26.59 2.21
CA LYS A 54 4.35 27.77 3.06
C LYS A 54 5.38 27.54 4.17
N ILE A 55 5.33 26.39 4.84
CA ILE A 55 6.32 26.02 5.87
C ILE A 55 7.74 25.98 5.28
N LEU A 56 7.90 25.39 4.08
CA LEU A 56 9.21 25.35 3.41
C LEU A 56 9.75 26.73 3.06
N GLU A 57 8.88 27.69 2.74
CA GLU A 57 9.25 29.06 2.36
C GLU A 57 9.53 29.96 3.60
N GLU A 58 8.80 29.79 4.69
CA GLU A 58 8.78 30.75 5.81
C GLU A 58 9.49 30.23 7.08
N GLU A 59 9.46 28.91 7.36
CA GLU A 59 9.82 28.36 8.68
C GLU A 59 10.87 27.23 8.61
N CYS A 60 11.66 27.17 7.56
CA CYS A 60 12.62 26.09 7.37
C CYS A 60 13.77 26.12 8.39
N ASN A 61 13.83 25.12 9.26
CA ASN A 61 14.99 24.89 10.11
C ASN A 61 16.01 24.00 9.38
N ASP A 62 17.28 24.36 9.40
CA ASP A 62 18.35 23.63 8.71
C ASP A 62 18.55 22.19 9.22
N LYS A 63 18.08 21.88 10.42
CA LYS A 63 18.15 20.54 11.02
C LYS A 63 16.97 19.63 10.62
N TRP A 64 15.96 20.18 9.99
CA TRP A 64 14.80 19.40 9.54
C TRP A 64 15.03 18.84 8.13
N ASN A 65 14.59 17.60 7.87
CA ASN A 65 14.72 16.94 6.57
C ASN A 65 13.85 17.53 5.46
N LYS A 66 13.07 18.58 5.75
CA LYS A 66 12.15 19.27 4.84
C LYS A 66 11.07 18.37 4.23
N ASP A 67 10.74 17.26 4.90
CA ASP A 67 9.67 16.37 4.47
C ASP A 67 8.30 16.98 4.82
N VAL A 68 7.57 17.40 3.79
CA VAL A 68 6.17 17.86 3.83
C VAL A 68 5.26 16.89 3.07
N GLY A 69 5.76 15.70 2.76
CA GLY A 69 4.99 14.65 2.10
C GLY A 69 3.83 14.16 2.95
N PHE A 70 2.79 13.63 2.29
CA PHE A 70 1.69 12.95 2.96
C PHE A 70 1.15 11.85 2.06
N ARG A 71 0.60 10.82 2.69
CA ARG A 71 -0.06 9.72 1.98
C ARG A 71 -1.56 9.89 2.03
N THR A 72 -2.22 9.52 0.94
CA THR A 72 -3.67 9.43 0.87
C THR A 72 -4.03 8.00 0.52
N LEU A 73 -4.79 7.36 1.39
CA LEU A 73 -5.30 6.01 1.20
C LEU A 73 -6.80 6.08 0.95
N LYS A 74 -7.30 5.20 0.11
CA LYS A 74 -8.73 5.06 -0.18
C LYS A 74 -9.17 3.70 0.35
N ILE A 75 -10.28 3.67 1.10
CA ILE A 75 -10.91 2.40 1.47
C ILE A 75 -11.53 1.80 0.21
N ASP A 76 -11.19 0.57 -0.07
CA ASP A 76 -11.70 -0.21 -1.19
C ASP A 76 -12.14 -1.60 -0.71
N THR A 77 -12.55 -2.45 -1.63
CA THR A 77 -12.84 -3.86 -1.35
C THR A 77 -11.56 -4.61 -1.00
N SER A 78 -11.70 -5.79 -0.38
CA SER A 78 -10.56 -6.66 -0.06
C SER A 78 -9.64 -6.88 -1.27
N ASN A 79 -8.34 -7.00 -1.03
CA ASN A 79 -7.37 -7.37 -2.05
C ASN A 79 -7.49 -8.86 -2.44
N MET A 80 -8.11 -9.65 -1.57
CA MET A 80 -8.32 -11.08 -1.82
C MET A 80 -9.47 -11.30 -2.79
N ALA A 81 -9.34 -12.29 -3.66
CA ALA A 81 -10.40 -12.75 -4.53
C ALA A 81 -11.54 -13.37 -3.69
N ASP A 82 -12.78 -13.06 -4.06
CA ASP A 82 -13.94 -13.69 -3.42
C ASP A 82 -14.03 -15.14 -3.90
N ILE A 83 -13.82 -16.07 -2.99
CA ILE A 83 -13.88 -17.50 -3.29
C ILE A 83 -15.23 -18.03 -2.83
N TYR A 84 -16.13 -18.19 -3.77
CA TYR A 84 -17.42 -18.84 -3.54
C TYR A 84 -17.29 -20.34 -3.84
N TYR A 85 -17.09 -21.17 -2.81
CA TYR A 85 -17.11 -22.61 -2.98
C TYR A 85 -18.48 -23.20 -2.69
N THR A 86 -19.03 -23.88 -3.66
CA THR A 86 -19.82 -25.08 -3.39
C THR A 86 -18.88 -26.28 -3.64
N PRO A 87 -18.70 -27.22 -2.70
CA PRO A 87 -17.79 -28.36 -2.87
C PRO A 87 -17.99 -29.14 -4.17
N ASP A 88 -19.23 -29.18 -4.66
CA ASP A 88 -19.63 -29.90 -5.88
C ASP A 88 -19.30 -29.17 -7.18
N ALA A 89 -18.85 -27.90 -7.11
CA ALA A 89 -18.55 -27.09 -8.29
C ALA A 89 -17.06 -27.08 -8.67
N LEU A 90 -16.18 -27.66 -7.87
CA LEU A 90 -14.75 -27.70 -8.12
C LEU A 90 -14.40 -28.71 -9.22
N LYS A 91 -13.99 -28.21 -10.38
CA LYS A 91 -13.39 -29.00 -11.44
C LYS A 91 -11.87 -28.99 -11.33
N GLN A 92 -11.23 -30.12 -11.67
CA GLN A 92 -9.77 -30.27 -11.59
C GLN A 92 -8.99 -29.23 -12.39
N ASP A 93 -9.55 -28.76 -13.49
CA ASP A 93 -9.00 -27.72 -14.39
C ASP A 93 -9.08 -26.27 -13.81
N GLN A 94 -9.81 -26.10 -12.72
CA GLN A 94 -9.92 -24.83 -12.02
C GLN A 94 -8.94 -24.68 -10.84
N VAL A 95 -8.26 -25.76 -10.48
CA VAL A 95 -7.31 -25.77 -9.34
C VAL A 95 -6.18 -24.77 -9.55
N ASP A 96 -5.71 -24.61 -10.80
CA ASP A 96 -4.65 -23.66 -11.12
C ASP A 96 -5.09 -22.17 -10.97
N ALA A 97 -6.38 -21.88 -11.13
CA ALA A 97 -6.93 -20.54 -10.90
C ALA A 97 -7.00 -20.15 -9.42
N PHE A 98 -6.82 -21.12 -8.50
CA PHE A 98 -6.83 -20.92 -7.06
C PHE A 98 -5.42 -20.75 -6.46
N ILE A 99 -4.38 -20.85 -7.26
CA ILE A 99 -2.99 -20.63 -6.81
C ILE A 99 -2.77 -19.17 -6.41
N ASP A 100 -3.49 -18.25 -7.07
CA ASP A 100 -3.41 -16.83 -6.79
C ASP A 100 -4.72 -16.33 -6.17
N ASN A 101 -4.71 -16.11 -4.87
CA ASN A 101 -5.85 -15.63 -4.09
C ASN A 101 -6.01 -14.10 -4.11
N ILE A 102 -5.24 -13.39 -4.91
CA ILE A 102 -5.24 -11.93 -4.98
C ILE A 102 -5.98 -11.46 -6.25
N LYS A 103 -6.77 -10.41 -6.14
CA LYS A 103 -7.45 -9.82 -7.29
C LYS A 103 -6.44 -9.32 -8.32
N PRO A 104 -6.69 -9.51 -9.63
CA PRO A 104 -5.73 -9.18 -10.68
C PRO A 104 -5.50 -7.67 -10.87
N ASP A 105 -6.39 -6.85 -10.36
CA ASP A 105 -6.30 -5.39 -10.41
C ASP A 105 -5.53 -4.77 -9.23
N ARG A 106 -4.99 -5.58 -8.33
CA ARG A 106 -4.25 -5.14 -7.15
C ARG A 106 -2.77 -4.98 -7.43
N MET A 107 -2.22 -3.85 -6.94
CA MET A 107 -0.79 -3.54 -7.04
C MET A 107 -0.05 -4.04 -5.81
N PRO A 108 1.28 -4.26 -5.91
CA PRO A 108 2.09 -4.65 -4.75
C PRO A 108 1.98 -3.71 -3.55
N GLU A 109 1.78 -2.42 -3.80
CA GLU A 109 1.56 -1.42 -2.75
C GLU A 109 0.25 -1.63 -1.98
N ASP A 110 -0.81 -2.09 -2.65
CA ASP A 110 -2.10 -2.38 -1.99
C ASP A 110 -1.92 -3.52 -0.97
N LEU A 111 -1.15 -4.55 -1.36
CA LEU A 111 -0.82 -5.68 -0.49
C LEU A 111 0.08 -5.25 0.66
N LEU A 112 1.06 -4.38 0.41
CA LEU A 112 1.93 -3.85 1.45
C LEU A 112 1.13 -3.13 2.52
N PHE A 113 0.21 -2.23 2.14
CA PHE A 113 -0.61 -1.50 3.11
C PHE A 113 -1.57 -2.42 3.86
N GLN A 114 -2.11 -3.46 3.23
CA GLN A 114 -2.90 -4.48 3.93
C GLN A 114 -2.06 -5.18 5.01
N VAL A 115 -0.86 -5.66 4.65
CA VAL A 115 0.04 -6.33 5.59
C VAL A 115 0.46 -5.40 6.73
N MET A 116 0.74 -4.14 6.45
CA MET A 116 1.06 -3.15 7.49
C MET A 116 -0.11 -2.97 8.46
N LEU A 117 -1.35 -2.92 7.98
CA LEU A 117 -2.54 -2.86 8.82
C LEU A 117 -2.71 -4.12 9.66
N ASP A 118 -2.59 -5.30 9.05
CA ASP A 118 -2.77 -6.60 9.72
C ASP A 118 -1.73 -6.82 10.83
N TRP A 119 -0.54 -6.28 10.67
CA TRP A 119 0.53 -6.36 11.66
C TRP A 119 0.62 -5.16 12.61
N GLY A 120 -0.27 -4.18 12.46
CA GLY A 120 -0.25 -2.96 13.28
C GLY A 120 1.00 -2.11 13.06
N VAL A 121 1.58 -2.15 11.86
CA VAL A 121 2.71 -1.30 11.46
C VAL A 121 2.18 0.08 11.09
N ASP A 122 2.81 1.14 11.60
CA ASP A 122 2.38 2.50 11.32
C ASP A 122 2.49 2.83 9.82
N LEU A 123 1.38 3.27 9.23
CA LEU A 123 1.29 3.59 7.80
C LEU A 123 2.08 4.85 7.40
N THR A 124 2.59 5.61 8.36
CA THR A 124 3.40 6.82 8.09
C THR A 124 4.89 6.52 7.95
N LEU A 125 5.34 5.32 8.31
CA LEU A 125 6.74 4.92 8.23
C LEU A 125 7.30 5.00 6.81
N SER A 126 8.60 5.23 6.71
CA SER A 126 9.29 5.30 5.42
C SER A 126 9.22 3.96 4.69
N ILE A 127 8.99 3.99 3.39
CA ILE A 127 8.98 2.81 2.52
C ILE A 127 10.05 3.02 1.46
N ASN A 128 11.01 2.10 1.41
CA ASN A 128 12.05 2.05 0.39
C ASN A 128 11.86 0.82 -0.48
N LYS A 129 12.07 0.96 -1.78
CA LYS A 129 12.08 -0.16 -2.73
C LYS A 129 13.52 -0.49 -3.08
N GLN A 130 13.86 -1.77 -3.01
CA GLN A 130 15.15 -2.29 -3.42
C GLN A 130 14.94 -3.46 -4.36
N SER A 131 15.91 -3.70 -5.25
CA SER A 131 15.92 -4.88 -6.10
C SER A 131 16.91 -5.89 -5.53
N ILE A 132 16.40 -7.08 -5.19
CA ILE A 132 17.21 -8.24 -4.79
C ILE A 132 17.04 -9.30 -5.86
N GLN A 133 18.11 -9.70 -6.52
CA GLN A 133 18.09 -10.67 -7.62
C GLN A 133 17.05 -10.36 -8.71
N GLY A 134 16.85 -9.05 -9.01
CA GLY A 134 15.89 -8.59 -10.02
C GLY A 134 14.43 -8.52 -9.55
N LYS A 135 14.14 -8.89 -8.29
CA LYS A 135 12.80 -8.78 -7.70
C LYS A 135 12.66 -7.54 -6.85
N GLU A 136 11.52 -6.86 -6.94
CA GLU A 136 11.22 -5.71 -6.09
C GLU A 136 10.90 -6.16 -4.67
N VAL A 137 11.57 -5.57 -3.69
CA VAL A 137 11.34 -5.77 -2.27
C VAL A 137 11.08 -4.43 -1.61
N PHE A 138 10.00 -4.33 -0.87
CA PHE A 138 9.68 -3.18 -0.05
C PHE A 138 10.30 -3.33 1.33
N PHE A 139 11.01 -2.31 1.78
CA PHE A 139 11.51 -2.20 3.14
C PHE A 139 10.81 -1.05 3.84
N VAL A 140 10.15 -1.34 4.96
CA VAL A 140 9.46 -0.36 5.79
C VAL A 140 10.31 -0.08 7.02
N ASP A 141 10.55 1.20 7.30
CA ASP A 141 11.37 1.69 8.42
C ASP A 141 12.73 0.98 8.51
N GLY A 142 13.43 0.97 7.39
CA GLY A 142 14.69 0.24 7.24
C GLY A 142 14.47 -1.28 7.16
N ASN A 143 14.37 -1.96 8.29
CA ASN A 143 14.20 -3.42 8.36
C ASN A 143 13.05 -3.87 9.27
N ALA A 144 12.11 -2.99 9.63
CA ALA A 144 10.95 -3.40 10.43
C ALA A 144 10.04 -4.39 9.68
N LEU A 145 9.92 -4.22 8.36
CA LEU A 145 9.21 -5.14 7.49
C LEU A 145 9.90 -5.20 6.11
N ALA A 146 10.13 -6.40 5.62
CA ALA A 146 10.52 -6.67 4.24
C ALA A 146 9.40 -7.42 3.52
N ALA A 147 8.95 -6.93 2.36
CA ALA A 147 7.83 -7.50 1.63
C ALA A 147 8.19 -7.74 0.15
N CYS A 148 8.00 -8.95 -0.33
CA CYS A 148 8.15 -9.32 -1.73
C CYS A 148 6.86 -9.92 -2.26
N PHE A 149 6.22 -9.21 -3.21
CA PHE A 149 4.96 -9.62 -3.83
C PHE A 149 5.13 -10.07 -5.28
N ASP A 150 6.32 -10.57 -5.62
CA ASP A 150 6.60 -11.13 -6.94
C ASP A 150 5.66 -12.29 -7.26
N VAL A 151 5.20 -12.35 -8.52
CA VAL A 151 4.25 -13.37 -9.03
C VAL A 151 4.89 -14.28 -10.07
N SER A 152 6.16 -14.06 -10.38
CA SER A 152 6.83 -14.77 -11.48
C SER A 152 7.14 -16.25 -11.18
N GLY A 153 6.86 -16.73 -9.95
CA GLY A 153 7.25 -18.05 -9.52
C GLY A 153 8.78 -18.24 -9.47
N SER A 154 9.52 -17.17 -9.21
CA SER A 154 10.98 -17.19 -9.27
C SER A 154 11.66 -16.98 -7.92
N ILE A 155 10.89 -16.86 -6.82
CA ILE A 155 11.43 -16.82 -5.47
C ILE A 155 12.02 -18.18 -5.13
N ASP A 156 13.35 -18.24 -5.06
CA ASP A 156 14.10 -19.43 -4.70
C ASP A 156 14.84 -19.26 -3.36
N GLU A 157 15.50 -20.32 -2.91
CA GLU A 157 16.26 -20.28 -1.64
C GLU A 157 17.39 -19.24 -1.65
N GLY A 158 18.01 -18.98 -2.81
CA GLY A 158 19.07 -17.99 -2.96
C GLY A 158 18.56 -16.58 -2.63
N PHE A 159 17.42 -16.22 -3.20
CA PHE A 159 16.73 -14.96 -2.91
C PHE A 159 16.36 -14.86 -1.42
N VAL A 160 15.78 -15.92 -0.86
CA VAL A 160 15.36 -15.95 0.55
C VAL A 160 16.55 -15.80 1.49
N ARG A 161 17.70 -16.41 1.19
CA ARG A 161 18.94 -16.26 1.98
C ARG A 161 19.45 -14.83 1.95
N GLU A 162 19.46 -14.20 0.77
CA GLU A 162 19.91 -12.80 0.62
C GLU A 162 18.99 -11.83 1.39
N LEU A 163 17.67 -12.06 1.33
CA LEU A 163 16.73 -11.28 2.11
C LEU A 163 16.89 -11.49 3.63
N ALA A 164 17.10 -12.72 4.07
CA ALA A 164 17.31 -13.06 5.48
C ALA A 164 18.60 -12.43 6.05
N GLN A 165 19.64 -12.21 5.23
CA GLN A 165 20.86 -11.50 5.64
C GLN A 165 20.60 -10.02 5.98
N GLN A 166 19.53 -9.41 5.47
CA GLN A 166 19.10 -8.06 5.85
C GLN A 166 18.49 -7.99 7.26
N GLN A 167 18.23 -9.16 7.87
CA GLN A 167 17.68 -9.30 9.22
C GLN A 167 16.43 -8.46 9.49
N PRO A 168 15.39 -8.56 8.64
CA PRO A 168 14.15 -7.85 8.89
C PRO A 168 13.47 -8.41 10.15
N LEU A 169 12.74 -7.56 10.88
CA LEU A 169 11.94 -8.05 12.01
C LEU A 169 10.76 -8.89 11.52
N ARG A 170 10.22 -8.55 10.34
CA ARG A 170 9.12 -9.28 9.69
C ARG A 170 9.40 -9.41 8.20
N ALA A 171 9.05 -10.57 7.65
CA ALA A 171 9.14 -10.83 6.21
C ALA A 171 7.81 -11.36 5.68
N VAL A 172 7.35 -10.83 4.55
CA VAL A 172 6.13 -11.30 3.89
C VAL A 172 6.40 -11.61 2.43
N PHE A 173 5.80 -12.70 1.97
CA PHE A 173 5.89 -13.16 0.59
C PHE A 173 4.49 -13.41 0.04
N ARG A 174 4.32 -13.23 -1.28
CA ARG A 174 3.14 -13.71 -1.98
C ARG A 174 3.30 -15.20 -2.28
N ASP A 175 2.24 -15.98 -1.99
CA ASP A 175 2.29 -17.43 -2.11
C ASP A 175 2.62 -17.89 -3.55
N ALA A 176 1.98 -17.27 -4.54
CA ALA A 176 2.20 -17.54 -5.96
C ALA A 176 3.63 -17.19 -6.46
N GLY A 177 4.42 -16.45 -5.67
CA GLY A 177 5.78 -16.03 -6.04
C GLY A 177 6.85 -17.12 -5.89
N TYR A 178 6.59 -18.17 -5.14
CA TYR A 178 7.58 -19.22 -4.90
C TYR A 178 7.83 -20.09 -6.12
N LYS A 179 9.10 -20.43 -6.34
CA LYS A 179 9.53 -21.31 -7.43
C LYS A 179 9.02 -22.76 -7.26
N SER A 180 8.89 -23.21 -6.03
CA SER A 180 8.42 -24.56 -5.70
C SER A 180 7.85 -24.63 -4.28
N SER A 181 7.04 -25.65 -4.02
CA SER A 181 6.54 -25.94 -2.67
C SER A 181 7.67 -26.23 -1.68
N ASP A 182 8.77 -26.83 -2.14
CA ASP A 182 9.94 -27.09 -1.30
C ASP A 182 10.59 -25.77 -0.83
N THR A 183 10.70 -24.79 -1.74
CA THR A 183 11.20 -23.46 -1.37
C THR A 183 10.32 -22.84 -0.28
N LYS A 184 9.00 -22.90 -0.44
CA LYS A 184 8.05 -22.39 0.56
C LYS A 184 8.25 -23.03 1.93
N HIS A 185 8.40 -24.37 1.99
CA HIS A 185 8.65 -25.09 3.25
C HIS A 185 10.01 -24.72 3.87
N ASN A 186 11.02 -24.45 3.05
CA ASN A 186 12.36 -24.14 3.52
C ASN A 186 12.54 -22.68 3.98
N VAL A 187 11.65 -21.77 3.60
CA VAL A 187 11.76 -20.33 3.94
C VAL A 187 11.90 -20.13 5.45
N GLU A 188 11.02 -20.72 6.25
CA GLU A 188 11.09 -20.59 7.70
C GLU A 188 12.41 -21.13 8.28
N GLN A 189 12.93 -22.21 7.72
CA GLN A 189 14.19 -22.81 8.18
C GLN A 189 15.37 -21.91 7.85
N ILE A 190 15.35 -21.29 6.66
CA ILE A 190 16.39 -20.34 6.24
C ILE A 190 16.38 -19.12 7.17
N PHE A 191 15.21 -18.55 7.47
CA PHE A 191 15.11 -17.44 8.38
C PHE A 191 15.51 -17.83 9.82
N LYS A 192 15.08 -18.98 10.32
CA LYS A 192 15.51 -19.49 11.65
C LYS A 192 17.03 -19.61 11.77
N LEU A 193 17.71 -19.96 10.67
CA LEU A 193 19.17 -20.10 10.64
C LEU A 193 19.88 -18.75 10.53
N LEU A 194 19.42 -17.85 9.65
CA LEU A 194 20.12 -16.61 9.30
C LEU A 194 19.61 -15.36 10.04
N SER A 195 18.34 -15.36 10.42
CA SER A 195 17.68 -14.28 11.13
C SER A 195 16.59 -14.81 12.07
N PRO A 196 16.99 -15.45 13.19
CA PRO A 196 16.06 -16.18 14.08
C PRO A 196 14.99 -15.31 14.73
N GLY A 197 15.16 -13.99 14.72
CA GLY A 197 14.18 -13.03 15.23
C GLY A 197 13.12 -12.59 14.21
N THR A 198 13.21 -13.04 12.95
CA THR A 198 12.27 -12.65 11.89
C THR A 198 10.98 -13.46 11.98
N GLU A 199 9.83 -12.78 12.06
CA GLU A 199 8.52 -13.38 11.83
C GLU A 199 8.24 -13.43 10.33
N VAL A 200 7.95 -14.63 9.79
CA VAL A 200 7.68 -14.83 8.34
C VAL A 200 6.22 -15.18 8.12
N LYS A 201 5.59 -14.54 7.11
CA LYS A 201 4.23 -14.85 6.65
C LYS A 201 4.15 -14.93 5.13
N CYS A 202 3.12 -15.64 4.64
CA CYS A 202 2.69 -15.64 3.25
C CYS A 202 1.27 -15.07 3.15
N ILE A 203 0.97 -14.43 2.04
CA ILE A 203 -0.37 -13.93 1.69
C ILE A 203 -0.79 -14.48 0.32
#